data_cf57af2108c4638629482e873a69b546
#
_entry.id   cf57af2108c4638629482e873a69b546
#
_cell.length_a   1.000
_cell.length_b   1.000
_cell.length_c   1.000
_cell.angle_alpha   90.00
_cell.angle_beta   90.00
_cell.angle_gamma   90.00
#
_symmetry.space_group_name_H-M   'P 1'
#
loop_
_entity.id
_entity.type
_entity.pdbx_description
1 polymer ?
#
loop_
_entity_poly.entity_id
_entity_poly.type
_entity_poly.pdbx_seq_one_letter_code
_entity_poly.pdbx_strand_id
1 'polypeptide(L)'
;HAAVSAKLAGKILRDLKYDNATRKDVVELIAHHNDILLPDPVNVRRALARLGEVQTRRLVQVKVADLIAHDLAGEREKILTLFAEISDVIDEVVARGDCTSVKALAIGGQDMMALGLSGRAIGQMLNAALELVLEKPEMNTRETLLNWVRGNLENCQK
;
A
#
# COMPACT_ATOMS: atom_id res chain seq x y z
N HIS A 1 -7.05 -11.04 15.21
CA HIS A 1 -6.14 -12.20 15.12
C HIS A 1 -4.79 -11.83 14.49
N ALA A 2 -4.75 -11.18 13.32
CA ALA A 2 -3.50 -10.85 12.59
C ALA A 2 -2.46 -10.10 13.45
N ALA A 3 -2.85 -9.08 14.20
CA ALA A 3 -1.93 -8.32 15.05
C ALA A 3 -1.32 -9.18 16.19
N VAL A 4 -2.09 -10.10 16.76
CA VAL A 4 -1.60 -11.02 17.80
C VAL A 4 -0.61 -12.02 17.20
N SER A 5 -0.96 -12.60 16.05
CA SER A 5 -0.09 -13.53 15.31
C SER A 5 1.21 -12.86 14.88
N ALA A 6 1.17 -11.63 14.37
CA ALA A 6 2.34 -10.85 14.01
C ALA A 6 3.28 -10.60 15.20
N LYS A 7 2.72 -10.24 16.38
CA LYS A 7 3.49 -10.03 17.60
C LYS A 7 4.16 -11.33 18.08
N LEU A 8 3.43 -12.45 18.02
CA LEU A 8 3.94 -13.77 18.40
C LEU A 8 5.06 -14.21 17.46
N ALA A 9 4.86 -14.08 16.14
CA ALA A 9 5.87 -14.39 15.14
C ALA A 9 7.14 -13.56 15.34
N GLY A 10 7.01 -12.26 15.62
CA GLY A 10 8.16 -11.40 15.93
C GLY A 10 8.97 -11.84 17.14
N LYS A 11 8.31 -12.42 18.17
CA LYS A 11 8.98 -13.01 19.32
C LYS A 11 9.70 -14.31 18.94
N ILE A 12 9.02 -15.24 18.29
CA ILE A 12 9.57 -16.54 17.88
C ILE A 12 10.78 -16.35 16.99
N LEU A 13 10.69 -15.51 15.97
CA LEU A 13 11.80 -15.25 15.05
C LEU A 13 13.01 -14.60 15.74
N ARG A 14 12.78 -13.79 16.78
CA ARG A 14 13.84 -13.24 17.62
C ARG A 14 14.55 -14.33 18.42
N ASP A 15 13.77 -15.20 19.06
CA ASP A 15 14.28 -16.30 19.88
C ASP A 15 15.09 -17.29 19.02
N LEU A 16 14.66 -17.47 17.76
CA LEU A 16 15.37 -18.26 16.74
C LEU A 16 16.53 -17.52 16.08
N LYS A 17 16.83 -16.28 16.50
CA LYS A 17 17.96 -15.45 16.04
C LYS A 17 17.92 -15.11 14.54
N TYR A 18 16.73 -15.01 13.94
CA TYR A 18 16.60 -14.45 12.60
C TYR A 18 17.04 -12.98 12.57
N ASP A 19 17.61 -12.54 11.46
CA ASP A 19 18.01 -11.15 11.24
C ASP A 19 16.80 -10.19 11.26
N ASN A 20 17.08 -8.90 11.44
CA ASN A 20 16.06 -7.88 11.57
C ASN A 20 15.20 -7.69 10.30
N ALA A 21 15.81 -7.84 9.12
CA ALA A 21 15.10 -7.66 7.86
C ALA A 21 14.09 -8.81 7.65
N THR A 22 14.53 -10.05 7.81
CA THR A 22 13.66 -11.23 7.74
C THR A 22 12.52 -11.15 8.76
N ARG A 23 12.80 -10.74 10.00
CA ARG A 23 11.76 -10.59 11.03
C ARG A 23 10.73 -9.54 10.63
N LYS A 24 11.19 -8.38 10.13
CA LYS A 24 10.30 -7.31 9.68
C LYS A 24 9.40 -7.80 8.56
N ASP A 25 9.97 -8.40 7.54
CA ASP A 25 9.26 -8.90 6.36
C ASP A 25 8.17 -9.91 6.73
N VAL A 26 8.50 -10.90 7.56
CA VAL A 26 7.55 -11.94 8.00
C VAL A 26 6.44 -11.36 8.88
N VAL A 27 6.79 -10.50 9.85
CA VAL A 27 5.81 -9.87 10.74
C VAL A 27 4.84 -8.99 9.95
N GLU A 28 5.32 -8.26 8.95
CA GLU A 28 4.50 -7.43 8.06
C GLU A 28 3.54 -8.27 7.23
N LEU A 29 4.00 -9.36 6.62
CA LEU A 29 3.14 -10.29 5.88
C LEU A 29 2.04 -10.90 6.77
N ILE A 30 2.40 -11.32 7.99
CA ILE A 30 1.43 -11.85 8.95
C ILE A 30 0.43 -10.77 9.40
N ALA A 31 0.87 -9.53 9.57
CA ALA A 31 -0.02 -8.44 9.94
C ALA A 31 -1.07 -8.16 8.86
N HIS A 32 -0.71 -8.34 7.60
CA HIS A 32 -1.52 -8.00 6.42
C HIS A 32 -2.15 -9.21 5.70
N HIS A 33 -1.96 -10.45 6.17
CA HIS A 33 -2.48 -11.64 5.46
C HIS A 33 -4.00 -11.65 5.30
N ASN A 34 -4.74 -10.97 6.19
CA ASN A 34 -6.20 -10.84 6.10
C ASN A 34 -6.68 -9.61 5.31
N ASP A 35 -5.76 -8.75 4.85
CA ASP A 35 -6.16 -7.58 4.07
C ASP A 35 -6.86 -8.01 2.78
N ILE A 36 -7.89 -7.26 2.40
CA ILE A 36 -8.60 -7.50 1.13
C ILE A 36 -7.70 -7.04 -0.01
N LEU A 37 -7.43 -7.94 -0.93
CA LEU A 37 -6.71 -7.67 -2.17
C LEU A 37 -7.60 -8.03 -3.35
N LEU A 38 -7.89 -7.05 -4.20
CA LEU A 38 -8.79 -7.16 -5.34
C LEU A 38 -8.04 -6.88 -6.64
N PRO A 39 -8.47 -7.46 -7.79
CA PRO A 39 -7.87 -7.22 -9.10
C PRO A 39 -8.36 -5.89 -9.69
N ASP A 40 -8.22 -4.81 -8.92
CA ASP A 40 -8.53 -3.47 -9.38
C ASP A 40 -7.34 -2.53 -9.13
N PRO A 41 -7.04 -1.61 -10.07
CA PRO A 41 -5.84 -0.78 -9.99
C PRO A 41 -5.76 0.11 -8.73
N VAL A 42 -6.89 0.57 -8.19
CA VAL A 42 -6.91 1.43 -6.99
C VAL A 42 -6.52 0.60 -5.76
N ASN A 43 -7.12 -0.59 -5.61
CA ASN A 43 -6.80 -1.50 -4.50
C ASN A 43 -5.32 -1.93 -4.56
N VAL A 44 -4.83 -2.27 -5.75
CA VAL A 44 -3.43 -2.66 -5.96
C VAL A 44 -2.49 -1.49 -5.67
N ARG A 45 -2.75 -0.27 -6.15
CA ARG A 45 -1.93 0.91 -5.82
C ARG A 45 -1.87 1.16 -4.31
N ARG A 46 -2.98 1.02 -3.60
CA ARG A 46 -3.03 1.14 -2.13
C ARG A 46 -2.18 0.08 -1.43
N ALA A 47 -2.23 -1.17 -1.91
CA ALA A 47 -1.38 -2.24 -1.37
C ALA A 47 0.11 -1.94 -1.62
N LEU A 48 0.47 -1.52 -2.84
CA LEU A 48 1.83 -1.11 -3.20
C LEU A 48 2.32 0.09 -2.38
N ALA A 49 1.46 1.08 -2.12
CA ALA A 49 1.82 2.24 -1.32
C ALA A 49 2.10 1.88 0.15
N ARG A 50 1.39 0.89 0.69
CA ARG A 50 1.51 0.46 2.08
C ARG A 50 2.68 -0.49 2.30
N LEU A 51 2.86 -1.47 1.42
CA LEU A 51 3.77 -2.60 1.61
C LEU A 51 5.02 -2.53 0.70
N GLY A 52 4.95 -1.77 -0.38
CA GLY A 52 5.92 -1.85 -1.47
C GLY A 52 5.70 -3.07 -2.36
N GLU A 53 6.34 -3.08 -3.52
CA GLU A 53 6.13 -4.11 -4.54
C GLU A 53 6.48 -5.51 -4.04
N VAL A 54 7.68 -5.69 -3.46
CA VAL A 54 8.18 -7.00 -3.02
C VAL A 54 7.22 -7.65 -2.02
N GLN A 55 6.79 -6.91 -1.02
CA GLN A 55 5.89 -7.43 0.02
C GLN A 55 4.47 -7.64 -0.50
N THR A 56 3.98 -6.80 -1.41
CA THR A 56 2.68 -7.01 -2.04
C THR A 56 2.65 -8.30 -2.85
N ARG A 57 3.70 -8.59 -3.63
CA ARG A 57 3.81 -9.85 -4.37
C ARG A 57 3.93 -11.07 -3.43
N ARG A 58 4.70 -10.97 -2.34
CA ARG A 58 4.77 -12.00 -1.31
C ARG A 58 3.42 -12.22 -0.61
N LEU A 59 2.67 -11.16 -0.38
CA LEU A 59 1.33 -11.25 0.20
C LEU A 59 0.39 -12.06 -0.70
N VAL A 60 0.43 -11.87 -2.03
CA VAL A 60 -0.31 -12.70 -2.98
C VAL A 60 0.06 -14.18 -2.81
N GLN A 61 1.36 -14.50 -2.74
CA GLN A 61 1.83 -15.88 -2.57
C GLN A 61 1.35 -16.50 -1.24
N VAL A 62 1.41 -15.73 -0.14
CA VAL A 62 0.91 -16.18 1.18
C VAL A 62 -0.57 -16.48 1.12
N LYS A 63 -1.37 -15.61 0.50
CA LYS A 63 -2.82 -15.81 0.34
C LYS A 63 -3.14 -17.05 -0.49
N VAL A 64 -2.42 -17.28 -1.58
CA VAL A 64 -2.57 -18.50 -2.40
C VAL A 64 -2.24 -19.74 -1.59
N ALA A 65 -1.14 -19.73 -0.84
CA ALA A 65 -0.72 -20.86 -0.02
C ALA A 65 -1.75 -21.18 1.09
N ASP A 66 -2.27 -20.15 1.75
CA ASP A 66 -3.28 -20.27 2.81
C ASP A 66 -4.57 -20.88 2.27
N LEU A 67 -5.05 -20.42 1.11
CA LEU A 67 -6.24 -20.94 0.46
C LEU A 67 -6.07 -22.39 -0.01
N ILE A 68 -4.89 -22.76 -0.52
CA ILE A 68 -4.59 -24.15 -0.91
C ILE A 68 -4.60 -25.05 0.32
N ALA A 69 -4.12 -24.57 1.47
CA ALA A 69 -4.10 -25.32 2.72
C ALA A 69 -5.49 -25.56 3.33
N HIS A 70 -6.47 -24.69 3.05
CA HIS A 70 -7.83 -24.81 3.56
C HIS A 70 -8.74 -25.75 2.75
N ASP A 71 -8.22 -26.42 1.72
CA ASP A 71 -8.91 -27.43 0.90
C ASP A 71 -10.36 -27.03 0.54
N LEU A 72 -10.51 -25.88 -0.07
CA LEU A 72 -11.80 -25.38 -0.57
C LEU A 72 -12.19 -26.16 -1.84
N ALA A 73 -12.69 -27.38 -1.64
CA ALA A 73 -13.13 -28.27 -2.71
C ALA A 73 -14.12 -27.53 -3.64
N GLY A 74 -13.76 -27.38 -4.92
CA GLY A 74 -14.60 -26.78 -5.97
C GLY A 74 -14.38 -25.28 -6.23
N GLU A 75 -13.71 -24.53 -5.36
CA GLU A 75 -13.44 -23.09 -5.58
C GLU A 75 -11.97 -22.75 -5.92
N ARG A 76 -11.10 -23.76 -5.80
CA ARG A 76 -9.65 -23.58 -5.97
C ARG A 76 -9.27 -22.91 -7.29
N GLU A 77 -9.88 -23.33 -8.39
CA GLU A 77 -9.58 -22.76 -9.72
C GLU A 77 -9.97 -21.29 -9.82
N LYS A 78 -11.16 -20.92 -9.34
CA LYS A 78 -11.63 -19.53 -9.30
C LYS A 78 -10.70 -18.64 -8.48
N ILE A 79 -10.22 -19.15 -7.36
CA ILE A 79 -9.33 -18.43 -6.45
C ILE A 79 -7.95 -18.24 -7.09
N LEU A 80 -7.40 -19.29 -7.73
CA LEU A 80 -6.13 -19.18 -8.46
C LEU A 80 -6.24 -18.18 -9.60
N THR A 81 -7.36 -18.18 -10.35
CA THR A 81 -7.63 -17.20 -11.40
C THR A 81 -7.66 -15.77 -10.82
N LEU A 82 -8.36 -15.54 -9.71
CA LEU A 82 -8.40 -14.24 -9.05
C LEU A 82 -7.00 -13.72 -8.67
N PHE A 83 -6.14 -14.58 -8.11
CA PHE A 83 -4.79 -14.16 -7.74
C PHE A 83 -3.85 -13.99 -8.95
N ALA A 84 -4.10 -14.69 -10.06
CA ALA A 84 -3.44 -14.42 -11.32
C ALA A 84 -3.83 -13.03 -11.85
N GLU A 85 -5.13 -12.69 -11.88
CA GLU A 85 -5.61 -11.37 -12.25
C GLU A 85 -5.03 -10.25 -11.36
N ILE A 86 -4.94 -10.47 -10.04
CA ILE A 86 -4.28 -9.51 -9.14
C ILE A 86 -2.81 -9.31 -9.52
N SER A 87 -2.10 -10.39 -9.84
CA SER A 87 -0.70 -10.32 -10.26
C SER A 87 -0.53 -9.55 -11.56
N ASP A 88 -1.41 -9.75 -12.53
CA ASP A 88 -1.43 -9.01 -13.79
C ASP A 88 -1.66 -7.50 -13.55
N VAL A 89 -2.60 -7.14 -12.66
CA VAL A 89 -2.83 -5.73 -12.30
C VAL A 89 -1.62 -5.13 -11.57
N ILE A 90 -0.91 -5.89 -10.73
CA ILE A 90 0.34 -5.42 -10.12
C ILE A 90 1.36 -5.11 -11.21
N ASP A 91 1.53 -6.01 -12.18
CA ASP A 91 2.48 -5.84 -13.29
C ASP A 91 2.13 -4.60 -14.13
N GLU A 92 0.86 -4.38 -14.42
CA GLU A 92 0.39 -3.20 -15.14
C GLU A 92 0.66 -1.89 -14.38
N VAL A 93 0.32 -1.84 -13.09
CA VAL A 93 0.52 -0.65 -12.25
C VAL A 93 2.00 -0.31 -12.13
N VAL A 94 2.85 -1.31 -11.95
CA VAL A 94 4.31 -1.15 -11.88
C VAL A 94 4.88 -0.71 -13.23
N ALA A 95 4.46 -1.33 -14.32
CA ALA A 95 4.94 -1.00 -15.67
C ALA A 95 4.55 0.42 -16.10
N ARG A 96 3.37 0.92 -15.68
CA ARG A 96 2.97 2.32 -15.91
C ARG A 96 3.75 3.32 -15.07
N GLY A 97 4.43 2.88 -14.02
CA GLY A 97 5.10 3.77 -13.07
C GLY A 97 4.11 4.60 -12.25
N ASP A 98 2.95 4.04 -11.92
CA ASP A 98 1.94 4.73 -11.11
C ASP A 98 2.54 5.20 -9.77
N CYS A 99 2.16 6.38 -9.32
CA CYS A 99 2.62 6.94 -8.05
C CYS A 99 2.05 6.14 -6.87
N THR A 100 2.92 5.46 -6.13
CA THR A 100 2.56 4.65 -4.95
C THR A 100 3.30 5.08 -3.69
N SER A 101 3.88 6.29 -3.67
CA SER A 101 4.55 6.79 -2.46
C SER A 101 4.54 8.31 -2.43
N VAL A 102 4.62 8.88 -1.22
CA VAL A 102 4.74 10.33 -1.03
C VAL A 102 5.97 10.90 -1.76
N LYS A 103 7.05 10.12 -1.89
CA LYS A 103 8.27 10.54 -2.61
C LYS A 103 8.05 10.65 -4.12
N ALA A 104 7.09 9.93 -4.68
CA ALA A 104 6.76 9.94 -6.10
C ALA A 104 5.69 10.98 -6.48
N LEU A 105 5.16 11.73 -5.50
CA LEU A 105 4.26 12.85 -5.77
C LEU A 105 4.98 13.96 -6.51
N ALA A 106 4.26 14.63 -7.41
CA ALA A 106 4.76 15.81 -8.14
C ALA A 106 4.91 17.08 -7.26
N ILE A 107 4.56 16.98 -5.97
CA ILE A 107 4.74 18.00 -4.94
C ILE A 107 5.47 17.42 -3.73
N GLY A 108 6.08 18.28 -2.94
CA GLY A 108 6.86 17.86 -1.76
C GLY A 108 6.73 18.81 -0.56
N GLY A 109 7.52 18.55 0.47
CA GLY A 109 7.50 19.33 1.70
C GLY A 109 7.80 20.82 1.49
N GLN A 110 8.67 21.17 0.54
CA GLN A 110 8.97 22.58 0.22
C GLN A 110 7.75 23.30 -0.34
N ASP A 111 6.94 22.63 -1.17
CA ASP A 111 5.70 23.19 -1.70
C ASP A 111 4.69 23.45 -0.59
N MET A 112 4.61 22.53 0.37
CA MET A 112 3.73 22.65 1.53
C MET A 112 4.16 23.83 2.43
N MET A 113 5.46 24.00 2.66
CA MET A 113 6.00 25.14 3.40
C MET A 113 5.73 26.47 2.68
N ALA A 114 5.86 26.51 1.37
CA ALA A 114 5.54 27.70 0.56
C ALA A 114 4.04 28.08 0.63
N LEU A 115 3.17 27.10 0.91
CA LEU A 115 1.73 27.32 1.15
C LEU A 115 1.39 27.61 2.63
N GLY A 116 2.40 27.78 3.49
CA GLY A 116 2.23 28.14 4.91
C GLY A 116 2.04 26.97 5.86
N LEU A 117 2.16 25.71 5.38
CA LEU A 117 2.09 24.54 6.22
C LEU A 117 3.41 24.30 6.96
N SER A 118 3.33 23.76 8.17
CA SER A 118 4.50 23.43 8.98
C SER A 118 4.30 22.15 9.79
N GLY A 119 5.40 21.54 10.24
CA GLY A 119 5.41 20.41 11.14
C GLY A 119 4.58 19.21 10.62
N ARG A 120 3.71 18.70 11.47
CA ARG A 120 2.87 17.51 11.15
C ARG A 120 1.90 17.76 9.99
N ALA A 121 1.43 18.99 9.81
CA ALA A 121 0.47 19.31 8.75
C ALA A 121 1.03 19.05 7.34
N ILE A 122 2.33 19.20 7.13
CA ILE A 122 3.00 18.86 5.86
C ILE A 122 2.79 17.37 5.52
N GLY A 123 3.11 16.49 6.46
CA GLY A 123 2.96 15.05 6.25
C GLY A 123 1.51 14.63 6.04
N GLN A 124 0.59 15.21 6.79
CA GLN A 124 -0.85 14.94 6.65
C GLN A 124 -1.36 15.35 5.27
N MET A 125 -0.99 16.54 4.78
CA MET A 125 -1.41 17.02 3.46
C MET A 125 -0.80 16.17 2.34
N LEU A 126 0.48 15.81 2.42
CA LEU A 126 1.11 14.94 1.42
C LEU A 126 0.51 13.53 1.41
N ASN A 127 0.15 12.97 2.56
CA ASN A 127 -0.56 11.69 2.60
C ASN A 127 -1.97 11.80 2.01
N ALA A 128 -2.69 12.89 2.27
CA ALA A 128 -3.99 13.12 1.65
C ALA A 128 -3.89 13.29 0.12
N ALA A 129 -2.84 13.98 -0.36
CA ALA A 129 -2.55 14.08 -1.79
C ALA A 129 -2.20 12.71 -2.40
N LEU A 130 -1.47 11.87 -1.67
CA LEU A 130 -1.19 10.51 -2.12
C LEU A 130 -2.49 9.70 -2.27
N GLU A 131 -3.39 9.74 -1.29
CA GLU A 131 -4.68 9.02 -1.40
C GLU A 131 -5.48 9.47 -2.63
N LEU A 132 -5.50 10.78 -2.94
CA LEU A 132 -6.12 11.28 -4.17
C LEU A 132 -5.47 10.67 -5.43
N VAL A 133 -4.14 10.63 -5.47
CA VAL A 133 -3.38 10.12 -6.62
C VAL A 133 -3.51 8.58 -6.75
N LEU A 134 -3.61 7.86 -5.64
CA LEU A 134 -3.88 6.41 -5.67
C LEU A 134 -5.23 6.09 -6.32
N GLU A 135 -6.23 6.96 -6.17
CA GLU A 135 -7.52 6.84 -6.85
C GLU A 135 -7.46 7.34 -8.30
N LYS A 136 -6.80 8.50 -8.52
CA LYS A 136 -6.77 9.23 -9.78
C LYS A 136 -5.32 9.57 -10.16
N PRO A 137 -4.58 8.63 -10.77
CA PRO A 137 -3.16 8.82 -11.10
C PRO A 137 -2.87 10.02 -11.98
N GLU A 138 -3.82 10.39 -12.83
CA GLU A 138 -3.75 11.57 -13.70
C GLU A 138 -3.65 12.89 -12.94
N MET A 139 -4.05 12.90 -11.65
CA MET A 139 -3.94 14.06 -10.78
C MET A 139 -2.49 14.35 -10.34
N ASN A 140 -1.56 13.42 -10.56
CA ASN A 140 -0.17 13.57 -10.13
C ASN A 140 0.63 14.55 -11.01
N THR A 141 0.14 15.75 -11.14
CA THR A 141 0.88 16.86 -11.73
C THR A 141 1.06 17.97 -10.69
N ARG A 142 2.18 18.70 -10.76
CA ARG A 142 2.48 19.74 -9.77
C ARG A 142 1.37 20.80 -9.72
N GLU A 143 0.88 21.25 -10.86
CA GLU A 143 -0.16 22.28 -10.96
C GLU A 143 -1.46 21.80 -10.32
N THR A 144 -1.92 20.62 -10.71
CA THR A 144 -3.18 20.03 -10.23
C THR A 144 -3.16 19.81 -8.71
N LEU A 145 -2.07 19.24 -8.20
CA LEU A 145 -1.93 18.97 -6.77
C LEU A 145 -1.81 20.27 -5.95
N LEU A 146 -1.08 21.29 -6.43
CA LEU A 146 -1.01 22.56 -5.72
C LEU A 146 -2.38 23.26 -5.66
N ASN A 147 -3.16 23.22 -6.74
CA ASN A 147 -4.50 23.79 -6.76
C ASN A 147 -5.44 23.02 -5.82
N TRP A 148 -5.35 21.69 -5.79
CA TRP A 148 -6.11 20.86 -4.86
C TRP A 148 -5.75 21.16 -3.40
N VAL A 149 -4.47 21.31 -3.07
CA VAL A 149 -4.00 21.67 -1.71
C VAL A 149 -4.56 23.04 -1.30
N ARG A 150 -4.49 24.06 -2.16
CA ARG A 150 -5.03 25.41 -1.86
C ARG A 150 -6.52 25.35 -1.54
N GLY A 151 -7.30 24.65 -2.34
CA GLY A 151 -8.74 24.48 -2.11
C GLY A 151 -9.05 23.78 -0.77
N ASN A 152 -8.23 22.81 -0.35
CA ASN A 152 -8.40 22.15 0.94
C ASN A 152 -8.02 23.05 2.12
N LEU A 153 -7.00 23.91 1.99
CA LEU A 153 -6.64 24.86 3.03
C LEU A 153 -7.72 25.92 3.27
N GLU A 154 -8.35 26.42 2.22
CA GLU A 154 -9.46 27.37 2.30
C GLU A 154 -10.70 26.78 2.99
N ASN A 155 -10.97 25.49 2.78
CA ASN A 155 -12.10 24.79 3.40
C ASN A 155 -11.85 24.46 4.89
N CYS A 156 -10.60 24.35 5.34
CA CYS A 156 -10.26 24.12 6.76
C CYS A 156 -10.31 25.41 7.60
N GLN A 157 -10.40 26.59 6.97
CA GLN A 157 -10.46 27.89 7.65
C GLN A 157 -11.89 28.43 7.81
N LYS A 158 -12.90 27.72 7.33
CA LYS A 158 -14.33 28.00 7.51
C LYS A 158 -14.93 27.11 8.60
#